data_51cb2b60fb55c025c58dfec1865e1255
#
_entry.id   51cb2b60fb55c025c58dfec1865e1255
#
_cell.length_a   1.000
_cell.length_b   1.000
_cell.length_c   1.000
_cell.angle_alpha   90.00
_cell.angle_beta   90.00
_cell.angle_gamma   90.00
#
_symmetry.space_group_name_H-M   'P 1'
#
loop_
_entity.id
_entity.type
_entity.pdbx_description
1 polymer ?
#
loop_
_entity_poly.entity_id
_entity_poly.type
_entity_poly.pdbx_seq_one_letter_code
_entity_poly.pdbx_strand_id
1 'polypeptide(L)'
;MSSSRQHNSGPDSEGPDVPEPSHAERARTLVYLEQTGSLSTLSRKQPGWPFGSVMPYGLDDHGQPVFLISTMAMHTQNLLGDPRASLLVTPPESRSDPLGAARVTLMGSVTKVSKEEVAEVRARYLERHANASYWVDFQDFGFFRMALADIYFVGGFGSMGWVMPDDYAGAAVDPLAGEASSLMDEINTEQAETLLLLARVFGNVEAQQATVTALDRLGFHLRITTPGRMQGGRVAFTSPVRNASEIGRAHV
;
A
#
# COMPACT_ATOMS: atom_id res chain seq x y z
N MET A 1 -1.85 -37.25 -18.80
CA MET A 1 -2.91 -36.67 -17.97
C MET A 1 -2.26 -35.54 -17.19
N SER A 2 -2.44 -34.31 -17.67
CA SER A 2 -1.84 -33.11 -17.08
C SER A 2 -2.74 -32.64 -15.94
N SER A 3 -2.24 -32.72 -14.72
CA SER A 3 -2.92 -32.19 -13.54
C SER A 3 -2.84 -30.66 -13.61
N SER A 4 -3.96 -30.00 -13.94
CA SER A 4 -4.11 -28.54 -13.82
C SER A 4 -4.03 -28.18 -12.33
N ARG A 5 -2.90 -27.59 -11.91
CA ARG A 5 -2.81 -26.91 -10.62
C ARG A 5 -3.66 -25.63 -10.71
N GLN A 6 -4.89 -25.70 -10.23
CA GLN A 6 -5.69 -24.51 -9.97
C GLN A 6 -5.09 -23.79 -8.74
N HIS A 7 -4.83 -22.50 -8.84
CA HIS A 7 -4.64 -21.63 -7.69
C HIS A 7 -6.01 -21.43 -7.01
N ASN A 8 -6.47 -22.45 -6.31
CA ASN A 8 -7.54 -22.26 -5.34
C ASN A 8 -6.90 -21.77 -4.05
N SER A 9 -7.42 -20.65 -3.50
CA SER A 9 -7.23 -20.11 -2.15
C SER A 9 -5.92 -20.56 -1.50
N GLY A 10 -5.13 -19.60 -0.97
CA GLY A 10 -3.93 -19.92 -0.21
C GLY A 10 -4.19 -21.06 0.78
N PRO A 11 -3.17 -21.75 1.25
CA PRO A 11 -3.35 -22.85 2.19
C PRO A 11 -4.23 -22.38 3.32
N ASP A 12 -5.32 -23.10 3.59
CA ASP A 12 -6.12 -22.91 4.80
C ASP A 12 -5.13 -22.88 5.96
N SER A 13 -4.97 -21.74 6.60
CA SER A 13 -4.15 -21.61 7.79
C SER A 13 -4.90 -22.33 8.91
N GLU A 14 -4.68 -23.63 9.07
CA GLU A 14 -5.13 -24.39 10.25
C GLU A 14 -4.39 -23.97 11.53
N GLY A 15 -3.78 -22.79 11.57
CA GLY A 15 -3.17 -22.18 12.73
C GLY A 15 -4.15 -21.28 13.48
N PRO A 16 -3.88 -20.96 14.76
CA PRO A 16 -4.64 -19.96 15.49
C PRO A 16 -4.66 -18.65 14.70
N ASP A 17 -5.82 -17.96 14.73
CA ASP A 17 -6.03 -16.68 14.04
C ASP A 17 -5.05 -15.64 14.63
N VAL A 18 -3.97 -15.35 13.90
CA VAL A 18 -2.93 -14.42 14.35
C VAL A 18 -3.38 -13.01 14.05
N PRO A 19 -3.49 -12.10 15.04
CA PRO A 19 -3.93 -10.73 14.81
C PRO A 19 -3.18 -10.04 13.68
N GLU A 20 -3.94 -9.47 12.73
CA GLU A 20 -3.41 -8.77 11.57
C GLU A 20 -4.30 -7.54 11.28
N PRO A 21 -3.73 -6.39 10.83
CA PRO A 21 -4.52 -5.27 10.37
C PRO A 21 -5.41 -5.68 9.20
N SER A 22 -6.62 -5.14 9.14
CA SER A 22 -7.54 -5.37 8.03
C SER A 22 -6.95 -4.95 6.69
N HIS A 23 -7.46 -5.48 5.59
CA HIS A 23 -7.06 -5.04 4.25
C HIS A 23 -7.30 -3.53 4.05
N ALA A 24 -8.33 -2.95 4.68
CA ALA A 24 -8.60 -1.52 4.65
C ALA A 24 -7.48 -0.71 5.31
N GLU A 25 -7.06 -1.10 6.51
CA GLU A 25 -5.96 -0.43 7.23
C GLU A 25 -4.62 -0.57 6.49
N ARG A 26 -4.33 -1.74 5.95
CA ARG A 26 -3.11 -1.99 5.17
C ARG A 26 -3.10 -1.18 3.87
N ALA A 27 -4.23 -1.14 3.14
CA ALA A 27 -4.39 -0.32 1.93
C ALA A 27 -4.24 1.17 2.26
N ARG A 28 -4.88 1.63 3.34
CA ARG A 28 -4.81 3.02 3.82
C ARG A 28 -3.37 3.42 4.17
N THR A 29 -2.67 2.54 4.87
CA THR A 29 -1.26 2.74 5.26
C THR A 29 -0.35 2.81 4.04
N LEU A 30 -0.49 1.89 3.07
CA LEU A 30 0.30 1.90 1.84
C LEU A 30 0.08 3.18 1.03
N VAL A 31 -1.17 3.60 0.83
CA VAL A 31 -1.50 4.84 0.11
C VAL A 31 -0.98 6.08 0.84
N TYR A 32 -0.95 6.04 2.17
CA TYR A 32 -0.38 7.12 2.98
C TYR A 32 1.14 7.22 2.84
N LEU A 33 1.86 6.11 2.82
CA LEU A 33 3.32 6.09 2.74
C LEU A 33 3.82 6.50 1.35
N GLU A 34 3.16 6.04 0.30
CA GLU A 34 3.59 6.30 -1.07
C GLU A 34 3.08 7.66 -1.57
N GLN A 35 3.91 8.35 -2.34
CA GLN A 35 3.60 9.68 -2.87
C GLN A 35 3.31 9.70 -4.38
N THR A 36 3.54 8.56 -5.04
CA THR A 36 3.35 8.40 -6.49
C THR A 36 2.70 7.07 -6.80
N GLY A 37 1.94 7.04 -7.87
CA GLY A 37 1.34 5.82 -8.39
C GLY A 37 1.28 5.81 -9.91
N SER A 38 0.79 4.71 -10.48
CA SER A 38 0.50 4.59 -11.90
C SER A 38 -0.99 4.83 -12.14
N LEU A 39 -1.32 6.02 -12.67
CA LEU A 39 -2.69 6.39 -13.02
C LEU A 39 -3.03 5.84 -14.41
N SER A 40 -4.09 5.07 -14.52
CA SER A 40 -4.67 4.59 -15.77
C SER A 40 -5.97 5.33 -16.05
N THR A 41 -6.07 5.93 -17.25
CA THR A 41 -7.23 6.67 -17.75
C THR A 41 -7.71 6.06 -19.07
N LEU A 42 -8.93 6.36 -19.51
CA LEU A 42 -9.43 5.93 -20.80
C LEU A 42 -8.99 6.91 -21.90
N SER A 43 -8.25 6.41 -22.90
CA SER A 43 -7.67 7.24 -23.93
C SER A 43 -8.74 7.93 -24.81
N ARG A 44 -8.71 9.25 -24.84
CA ARG A 44 -9.53 10.05 -25.75
C ARG A 44 -9.08 9.88 -27.23
N LYS A 45 -7.77 9.69 -27.44
CA LYS A 45 -7.20 9.54 -28.79
C LYS A 45 -7.51 8.17 -29.40
N GLN A 46 -7.53 7.14 -28.57
CA GLN A 46 -7.81 5.75 -28.95
C GLN A 46 -8.93 5.21 -28.04
N PRO A 47 -10.21 5.42 -28.39
CA PRO A 47 -11.33 5.02 -27.54
C PRO A 47 -11.29 3.55 -27.13
N GLY A 48 -11.49 3.28 -25.84
CA GLY A 48 -11.46 1.93 -25.26
C GLY A 48 -10.06 1.46 -24.85
N TRP A 49 -9.00 2.18 -25.17
CA TRP A 49 -7.64 1.83 -24.73
C TRP A 49 -7.28 2.49 -23.39
N PRO A 50 -6.71 1.76 -22.43
CA PRO A 50 -6.15 2.36 -21.24
C PRO A 50 -4.88 3.15 -21.56
N PHE A 51 -4.69 4.27 -20.83
CA PHE A 51 -3.52 5.14 -20.96
C PHE A 51 -2.89 5.34 -19.59
N GLY A 52 -1.65 4.86 -19.40
CA GLY A 52 -0.91 4.93 -18.14
C GLY A 52 -0.07 6.20 -18.00
N SER A 53 0.01 6.74 -16.79
CA SER A 53 0.85 7.88 -16.43
C SER A 53 1.44 7.70 -15.04
N VAL A 54 2.69 8.09 -14.82
CA VAL A 54 3.21 8.28 -13.46
C VAL A 54 2.52 9.50 -12.85
N MET A 55 1.98 9.35 -11.64
CA MET A 55 1.13 10.35 -11.03
C MET A 55 1.49 10.60 -9.57
N PRO A 56 2.10 11.75 -9.24
CA PRO A 56 2.18 12.23 -7.87
C PRO A 56 0.79 12.53 -7.32
N TYR A 57 0.53 12.19 -6.05
CA TYR A 57 -0.76 12.45 -5.44
C TYR A 57 -0.63 12.93 -3.98
N GLY A 58 -1.51 13.84 -3.60
CA GLY A 58 -1.84 14.16 -2.23
C GLY A 58 -3.02 13.32 -1.75
N LEU A 59 -3.42 13.50 -0.51
CA LEU A 59 -4.57 12.84 0.10
C LEU A 59 -5.49 13.86 0.78
N ASP A 60 -6.79 13.65 0.70
CA ASP A 60 -7.75 14.34 1.56
C ASP A 60 -7.93 13.62 2.90
N ASP A 61 -8.84 14.09 3.76
CA ASP A 61 -9.11 13.52 5.10
C ASP A 61 -9.60 12.07 5.04
N HIS A 62 -10.28 11.71 3.97
CA HIS A 62 -10.78 10.36 3.74
C HIS A 62 -9.75 9.46 3.04
N GLY A 63 -8.54 9.99 2.72
CA GLY A 63 -7.46 9.31 1.99
C GLY A 63 -7.75 9.13 0.52
N GLN A 64 -8.65 9.91 -0.02
CA GLN A 64 -8.88 9.93 -1.45
C GLN A 64 -7.72 10.64 -2.14
N PRO A 65 -7.18 10.09 -3.24
CA PRO A 65 -6.10 10.73 -3.98
C PRO A 65 -6.53 12.07 -4.57
N VAL A 66 -5.63 13.05 -4.41
CA VAL A 66 -5.74 14.38 -5.01
C VAL A 66 -4.55 14.58 -5.95
N PHE A 67 -4.82 15.04 -7.15
CA PHE A 67 -3.83 15.28 -8.20
C PHE A 67 -3.73 16.75 -8.52
N LEU A 68 -2.51 17.27 -8.67
CA LEU A 68 -2.24 18.61 -9.24
C LEU A 68 -1.76 18.39 -10.69
N ILE A 69 -2.64 18.62 -11.66
CA ILE A 69 -2.41 18.27 -13.06
C ILE A 69 -2.72 19.42 -14.01
N SER A 70 -1.90 19.52 -15.08
CA SER A 70 -2.09 20.49 -16.14
C SER A 70 -3.21 20.06 -17.08
N THR A 71 -4.02 21.01 -17.52
CA THR A 71 -5.05 20.81 -18.55
C THR A 71 -4.47 20.43 -19.92
N MET A 72 -3.18 20.68 -20.15
CA MET A 72 -2.48 20.29 -21.39
C MET A 72 -2.07 18.81 -21.40
N ALA A 73 -1.99 18.16 -20.24
CA ALA A 73 -1.56 16.78 -20.14
C ALA A 73 -2.60 15.80 -20.69
N MET A 74 -2.14 14.73 -21.35
CA MET A 74 -3.03 13.73 -21.97
C MET A 74 -3.94 13.04 -20.96
N HIS A 75 -3.43 12.71 -19.76
CA HIS A 75 -4.27 12.13 -18.71
C HIS A 75 -5.40 13.07 -18.29
N THR A 76 -5.17 14.38 -18.21
CA THR A 76 -6.22 15.37 -17.91
C THR A 76 -7.23 15.46 -19.03
N GLN A 77 -6.78 15.48 -20.30
CA GLN A 77 -7.68 15.46 -21.45
C GLN A 77 -8.54 14.18 -21.50
N ASN A 78 -7.97 13.05 -21.12
CA ASN A 78 -8.69 11.80 -21.00
C ASN A 78 -9.77 11.89 -19.91
N LEU A 79 -9.40 12.36 -18.69
CA LEU A 79 -10.32 12.50 -17.55
C LEU A 79 -11.47 13.48 -17.80
N LEU A 80 -11.23 14.55 -18.57
CA LEU A 80 -12.29 15.48 -18.99
C LEU A 80 -13.28 14.83 -19.96
N GLY A 81 -12.86 13.80 -20.69
CA GLY A 81 -13.72 13.03 -21.58
C GLY A 81 -14.43 11.85 -20.88
N ASP A 82 -13.73 11.18 -20.00
CA ASP A 82 -14.25 10.07 -19.17
C ASP A 82 -13.53 10.11 -17.82
N PRO A 83 -14.24 10.41 -16.71
CA PRO A 83 -13.62 10.60 -15.39
C PRO A 83 -13.16 9.30 -14.73
N ARG A 84 -13.52 8.13 -15.28
CA ARG A 84 -13.15 6.84 -14.70
C ARG A 84 -11.65 6.60 -14.82
N ALA A 85 -11.04 6.23 -13.70
CA ALA A 85 -9.62 5.95 -13.63
C ALA A 85 -9.32 4.89 -12.58
N SER A 86 -8.11 4.32 -12.66
CA SER A 86 -7.53 3.55 -11.59
C SER A 86 -6.13 4.05 -11.27
N LEU A 87 -5.77 4.04 -9.98
CA LEU A 87 -4.44 4.37 -9.49
C LEU A 87 -3.84 3.12 -8.84
N LEU A 88 -2.76 2.58 -9.44
CA LEU A 88 -1.97 1.51 -8.83
C LEU A 88 -0.88 2.14 -7.97
N VAL A 89 -0.86 1.78 -6.69
CA VAL A 89 0.17 2.18 -5.73
C VAL A 89 0.95 0.95 -5.28
N THR A 90 2.26 1.06 -5.32
CA THR A 90 3.20 0.01 -4.93
C THR A 90 4.36 0.61 -4.15
N PRO A 91 4.89 -0.07 -3.12
CA PRO A 91 6.06 0.37 -2.41
C PRO A 91 7.34 0.17 -3.26
N PRO A 92 8.46 0.81 -2.89
CA PRO A 92 9.74 0.70 -3.62
C PRO A 92 10.25 -0.75 -3.79
N GLU A 93 9.99 -1.61 -2.81
CA GLU A 93 10.37 -3.03 -2.80
C GLU A 93 9.75 -3.83 -3.94
N SER A 94 8.65 -3.36 -4.51
CA SER A 94 8.01 -3.97 -5.69
C SER A 94 8.91 -4.05 -6.92
N ARG A 95 10.01 -3.28 -6.95
CA ARG A 95 11.01 -3.35 -8.03
C ARG A 95 11.84 -4.63 -7.97
N SER A 96 12.13 -5.13 -6.77
CA SER A 96 12.91 -6.36 -6.55
C SER A 96 12.04 -7.60 -6.35
N ASP A 97 10.85 -7.44 -5.77
CA ASP A 97 9.90 -8.53 -5.52
C ASP A 97 8.46 -8.11 -5.88
N PRO A 98 8.11 -8.04 -7.18
CA PRO A 98 6.82 -7.50 -7.64
C PRO A 98 5.61 -8.35 -7.25
N LEU A 99 5.80 -9.63 -6.95
CA LEU A 99 4.72 -10.53 -6.53
C LEU A 99 4.60 -10.65 -5.01
N GLY A 100 5.70 -10.54 -4.29
CA GLY A 100 5.72 -10.57 -2.83
C GLY A 100 5.40 -9.23 -2.17
N ALA A 101 5.65 -8.11 -2.85
CA ALA A 101 5.35 -6.79 -2.32
C ALA A 101 3.84 -6.50 -2.30
N ALA A 102 3.43 -5.75 -1.28
CA ALA A 102 2.07 -5.24 -1.20
C ALA A 102 1.76 -4.29 -2.36
N ARG A 103 0.48 -4.21 -2.77
CA ARG A 103 0.01 -3.26 -3.77
C ARG A 103 -1.48 -2.99 -3.58
N VAL A 104 -1.90 -1.81 -4.00
CA VAL A 104 -3.31 -1.44 -3.98
C VAL A 104 -3.70 -0.81 -5.30
N THR A 105 -4.86 -1.20 -5.81
CA THR A 105 -5.51 -0.54 -6.95
C THR A 105 -6.74 0.20 -6.43
N LEU A 106 -6.69 1.52 -6.53
CA LEU A 106 -7.82 2.40 -6.25
C LEU A 106 -8.56 2.66 -7.56
N MET A 107 -9.85 2.46 -7.60
CA MET A 107 -10.70 2.75 -8.75
C MET A 107 -11.73 3.80 -8.39
N GLY A 108 -11.98 4.75 -9.30
CA GLY A 108 -12.92 5.82 -9.01
C GLY A 108 -13.10 6.79 -10.15
N SER A 109 -13.83 7.86 -9.86
CA SER A 109 -14.07 8.97 -10.78
C SER A 109 -13.24 10.18 -10.37
N VAL A 110 -12.43 10.69 -11.28
CA VAL A 110 -11.57 11.86 -11.06
C VAL A 110 -12.23 13.11 -11.60
N THR A 111 -12.54 14.04 -10.69
CA THR A 111 -13.20 15.30 -11.03
C THR A 111 -12.44 16.49 -10.47
N LYS A 112 -12.65 17.66 -11.06
CA LYS A 112 -12.03 18.91 -10.58
C LYS A 112 -12.54 19.26 -9.19
N VAL A 113 -11.61 19.64 -8.30
CA VAL A 113 -11.93 20.14 -6.95
C VAL A 113 -12.69 21.46 -7.05
N SER A 114 -13.71 21.65 -6.20
CA SER A 114 -14.50 22.88 -6.15
C SER A 114 -13.64 24.08 -5.74
N LYS A 115 -14.07 25.28 -6.13
CA LYS A 115 -13.30 26.52 -5.81
C LYS A 115 -13.18 26.75 -4.31
N GLU A 116 -14.18 26.34 -3.57
CA GLU A 116 -14.30 26.51 -2.11
C GLU A 116 -13.27 25.63 -1.38
N GLU A 117 -12.98 24.45 -1.91
CA GLU A 117 -12.05 23.48 -1.32
C GLU A 117 -10.59 23.66 -1.75
N VAL A 118 -10.33 24.41 -2.85
CA VAL A 118 -8.97 24.52 -3.44
C VAL A 118 -7.93 24.98 -2.43
N ALA A 119 -8.24 25.94 -1.56
CA ALA A 119 -7.27 26.50 -0.60
C ALA A 119 -6.78 25.43 0.40
N GLU A 120 -7.68 24.64 0.93
CA GLU A 120 -7.38 23.55 1.86
C GLU A 120 -6.63 22.42 1.17
N VAL A 121 -7.12 21.98 0.01
CA VAL A 121 -6.49 20.93 -0.79
C VAL A 121 -5.06 21.33 -1.20
N ARG A 122 -4.85 22.60 -1.59
CA ARG A 122 -3.54 23.15 -1.92
C ARG A 122 -2.57 23.08 -0.75
N ALA A 123 -3.00 23.47 0.44
CA ALA A 123 -2.14 23.44 1.63
C ALA A 123 -1.66 22.01 1.92
N ARG A 124 -2.57 21.05 1.98
CA ARG A 124 -2.27 19.63 2.22
C ARG A 124 -1.40 19.01 1.13
N TYR A 125 -1.67 19.35 -0.14
CA TYR A 125 -0.87 18.84 -1.26
C TYR A 125 0.59 19.32 -1.16
N LEU A 126 0.80 20.61 -0.81
CA LEU A 126 2.13 21.18 -0.67
C LEU A 126 2.91 20.69 0.56
N GLU A 127 2.23 20.30 1.64
CA GLU A 127 2.87 19.61 2.78
C GLU A 127 3.53 18.29 2.33
N ARG A 128 2.89 17.59 1.39
CA ARG A 128 3.36 16.31 0.87
C ARG A 128 4.34 16.46 -0.30
N HIS A 129 4.16 17.50 -1.12
CA HIS A 129 4.92 17.80 -2.34
C HIS A 129 5.40 19.24 -2.35
N ALA A 130 6.35 19.56 -1.46
CA ALA A 130 6.87 20.94 -1.31
C ALA A 130 7.41 21.56 -2.63
N ASN A 131 7.98 20.72 -3.51
CA ASN A 131 8.47 21.14 -4.83
C ASN A 131 7.36 21.60 -5.78
N ALA A 132 6.11 21.19 -5.55
CA ALA A 132 4.97 21.64 -6.36
C ALA A 132 4.66 23.13 -6.20
N SER A 133 5.21 23.78 -5.17
CA SER A 133 5.12 25.24 -4.99
C SER A 133 5.56 26.03 -6.21
N TYR A 134 6.43 25.44 -7.06
CA TYR A 134 6.91 26.11 -8.28
C TYR A 134 5.84 26.22 -9.37
N TRP A 135 4.92 25.24 -9.50
CA TRP A 135 3.94 25.21 -10.60
C TRP A 135 2.48 25.21 -10.14
N VAL A 136 2.21 25.15 -8.83
CA VAL A 136 0.85 25.07 -8.29
C VAL A 136 -0.06 26.24 -8.69
N ASP A 137 0.53 27.41 -8.96
CA ASP A 137 -0.17 28.63 -9.32
C ASP A 137 -0.14 28.91 -10.85
N PHE A 138 0.32 27.95 -11.68
CA PHE A 138 0.25 28.09 -13.13
C PHE A 138 -1.21 27.96 -13.59
N GLN A 139 -1.61 28.79 -14.55
CA GLN A 139 -3.01 28.92 -15.00
C GLN A 139 -3.60 27.63 -15.60
N ASP A 140 -2.74 26.78 -16.15
CA ASP A 140 -3.12 25.50 -16.76
C ASP A 140 -3.16 24.35 -15.74
N PHE A 141 -2.68 24.55 -14.51
CA PHE A 141 -2.75 23.55 -13.45
C PHE A 141 -4.03 23.67 -12.61
N GLY A 142 -4.50 22.54 -12.11
CA GLY A 142 -5.64 22.49 -11.21
C GLY A 142 -5.65 21.23 -10.38
N PHE A 143 -6.39 21.29 -9.27
CA PHE A 143 -6.58 20.14 -8.40
C PHE A 143 -7.75 19.29 -8.88
N PHE A 144 -7.54 17.97 -8.87
CA PHE A 144 -8.53 16.96 -9.18
C PHE A 144 -8.53 15.93 -8.06
N ARG A 145 -9.71 15.43 -7.66
CA ARG A 145 -9.89 14.41 -6.63
C ARG A 145 -10.46 13.14 -7.24
N MET A 146 -9.97 11.99 -6.81
CA MET A 146 -10.52 10.69 -7.16
C MET A 146 -11.54 10.28 -6.08
N ALA A 147 -12.83 10.36 -6.41
CA ALA A 147 -13.87 9.76 -5.58
C ALA A 147 -13.82 8.24 -5.76
N LEU A 148 -13.47 7.52 -4.69
CA LEU A 148 -13.27 6.08 -4.72
C LEU A 148 -14.59 5.34 -4.90
N ALA A 149 -14.63 4.41 -5.84
CA ALA A 149 -15.75 3.52 -6.12
C ALA A 149 -15.46 2.10 -5.64
N ASP A 150 -14.20 1.66 -5.75
CA ASP A 150 -13.77 0.33 -5.32
C ASP A 150 -12.26 0.27 -5.09
N ILE A 151 -11.79 -0.68 -4.28
CA ILE A 151 -10.40 -0.80 -3.89
C ILE A 151 -10.02 -2.29 -3.89
N TYR A 152 -8.94 -2.64 -4.56
CA TYR A 152 -8.40 -4.00 -4.52
C TYR A 152 -7.01 -3.98 -3.89
N PHE A 153 -6.86 -4.66 -2.75
CA PHE A 153 -5.61 -4.80 -2.03
C PHE A 153 -5.00 -6.18 -2.21
N VAL A 154 -3.68 -6.23 -2.37
CA VAL A 154 -2.88 -7.45 -2.35
C VAL A 154 -1.73 -7.21 -1.38
N GLY A 155 -1.64 -8.02 -0.32
CA GLY A 155 -0.64 -7.90 0.74
C GLY A 155 0.57 -8.83 0.57
N GLY A 156 0.76 -9.39 -0.63
CA GLY A 156 1.74 -10.42 -0.94
C GLY A 156 1.06 -11.76 -1.25
N PHE A 157 1.83 -12.84 -1.25
CA PHE A 157 1.30 -14.18 -1.57
C PHE A 157 0.20 -14.60 -0.60
N GLY A 158 -0.98 -14.90 -1.14
CA GLY A 158 -2.13 -15.45 -0.42
C GLY A 158 -3.01 -14.45 0.33
N SER A 159 -2.61 -13.18 0.47
CA SER A 159 -3.40 -12.15 1.13
C SER A 159 -3.90 -11.14 0.11
N MET A 160 -5.17 -11.23 -0.28
CA MET A 160 -5.77 -10.30 -1.23
C MET A 160 -7.28 -10.20 -1.04
N GLY A 161 -7.85 -9.06 -1.36
CA GLY A 161 -9.29 -8.87 -1.28
C GLY A 161 -9.76 -7.49 -1.72
N TRP A 162 -11.07 -7.41 -1.93
CA TRP A 162 -11.76 -6.15 -2.15
C TRP A 162 -11.97 -5.43 -0.82
N VAL A 163 -11.86 -4.11 -0.84
CA VAL A 163 -12.06 -3.22 0.31
C VAL A 163 -13.12 -2.21 -0.07
N MET A 164 -14.15 -2.13 0.74
CA MET A 164 -15.21 -1.13 0.53
C MET A 164 -14.68 0.28 0.78
N PRO A 165 -15.12 1.28 -0.02
CA PRO A 165 -14.68 2.68 0.17
C PRO A 165 -14.93 3.23 1.58
N ASP A 166 -16.03 2.87 2.21
CA ASP A 166 -16.36 3.31 3.58
C ASP A 166 -15.43 2.69 4.62
N ASP A 167 -15.06 1.40 4.46
CA ASP A 167 -14.10 0.73 5.34
C ASP A 167 -12.71 1.37 5.21
N TYR A 168 -12.30 1.69 3.97
CA TYR A 168 -11.04 2.38 3.70
C TYR A 168 -11.03 3.80 4.28
N ALA A 169 -12.12 4.56 4.12
CA ALA A 169 -12.22 5.92 4.64
C ALA A 169 -12.20 5.96 6.18
N GLY A 170 -12.80 4.94 6.83
CA GLY A 170 -12.79 4.78 8.29
C GLY A 170 -11.51 4.15 8.85
N ALA A 171 -10.67 3.57 8.01
CA ALA A 171 -9.44 2.91 8.45
C ALA A 171 -8.37 3.93 8.91
N ALA A 172 -7.68 3.60 10.00
CA ALA A 172 -6.53 4.36 10.45
C ALA A 172 -5.25 3.93 9.72
N VAL A 173 -4.34 4.87 9.52
CA VAL A 173 -2.95 4.58 9.14
C VAL A 173 -2.26 3.89 10.31
N ASP A 174 -1.46 2.86 10.04
CA ASP A 174 -0.72 2.19 11.09
C ASP A 174 0.24 3.16 11.81
N PRO A 175 0.26 3.20 13.14
CA PRO A 175 1.10 4.13 13.89
C PRO A 175 2.60 3.92 13.68
N LEU A 176 3.03 2.73 13.26
CA LEU A 176 4.43 2.44 12.93
C LEU A 176 4.80 2.80 11.49
N ALA A 177 3.84 3.22 10.65
CA ALA A 177 4.04 3.39 9.21
C ALA A 177 5.31 4.19 8.86
N GLY A 178 5.54 5.32 9.54
CA GLY A 178 6.70 6.18 9.27
C GLY A 178 8.06 5.58 9.67
N GLU A 179 8.08 4.61 10.56
CA GLU A 179 9.30 4.02 11.13
C GLU A 179 9.50 2.55 10.72
N ALA A 180 8.47 1.91 10.15
CA ALA A 180 8.46 0.46 9.89
C ALA A 180 9.64 0.01 9.03
N SER A 181 10.02 0.75 7.99
CA SER A 181 11.14 0.39 7.11
C SER A 181 12.47 0.39 7.86
N SER A 182 12.77 1.47 8.61
CA SER A 182 14.02 1.55 9.39
C SER A 182 14.07 0.51 10.50
N LEU A 183 12.95 0.24 11.15
CA LEU A 183 12.85 -0.80 12.17
C LEU A 183 13.07 -2.20 11.59
N MET A 184 12.53 -2.50 10.42
CA MET A 184 12.76 -3.77 9.75
C MET A 184 14.23 -3.94 9.37
N ASP A 185 14.90 -2.89 8.88
CA ASP A 185 16.32 -2.92 8.54
C ASP A 185 17.19 -3.18 9.79
N GLU A 186 16.89 -2.50 10.90
CA GLU A 186 17.55 -2.70 12.20
C GLU A 186 17.36 -4.13 12.71
N ILE A 187 16.11 -4.60 12.79
CA ILE A 187 15.79 -5.96 13.25
C ILE A 187 16.48 -7.02 12.38
N ASN A 188 16.44 -6.87 11.06
CA ASN A 188 17.05 -7.82 10.13
C ASN A 188 18.58 -7.84 10.25
N THR A 189 19.19 -6.72 10.60
CA THR A 189 20.65 -6.60 10.73
C THR A 189 21.14 -7.05 12.11
N GLU A 190 20.45 -6.61 13.17
CA GLU A 190 20.94 -6.80 14.54
C GLU A 190 20.38 -8.04 15.23
N GLN A 191 19.22 -8.56 14.78
CA GLN A 191 18.49 -9.64 15.44
C GLN A 191 18.39 -10.93 14.60
N ALA A 192 19.30 -11.15 13.65
CA ALA A 192 19.24 -12.29 12.72
C ALA A 192 19.16 -13.65 13.43
N GLU A 193 19.92 -13.84 14.53
CA GLU A 193 19.89 -15.08 15.33
C GLU A 193 18.56 -15.27 16.05
N THR A 194 17.99 -14.17 16.60
CA THR A 194 16.68 -14.16 17.23
C THR A 194 15.58 -14.53 16.23
N LEU A 195 15.66 -13.98 15.01
CA LEU A 195 14.71 -14.30 13.94
C LEU A 195 14.77 -15.79 13.55
N LEU A 196 15.96 -16.39 13.50
CA LEU A 196 16.12 -17.83 13.27
C LEU A 196 15.49 -18.65 14.40
N LEU A 197 15.65 -18.24 15.65
CA LEU A 197 15.01 -18.89 16.79
C LEU A 197 13.48 -18.81 16.69
N LEU A 198 12.95 -17.62 16.39
CA LEU A 198 11.51 -17.42 16.19
C LEU A 198 10.98 -18.28 15.05
N ALA A 199 11.70 -18.39 13.94
CA ALA A 199 11.32 -19.25 12.83
C ALA A 199 11.24 -20.73 13.22
N ARG A 200 12.13 -21.20 14.10
CA ARG A 200 12.09 -22.57 14.65
C ARG A 200 10.91 -22.76 15.59
N VAL A 201 10.67 -21.82 16.51
CA VAL A 201 9.60 -21.95 17.51
C VAL A 201 8.21 -21.82 16.90
N PHE A 202 7.97 -20.79 16.08
CA PHE A 202 6.65 -20.51 15.51
C PHE A 202 6.42 -21.19 14.17
N GLY A 203 7.46 -21.37 13.36
CA GLY A 203 7.37 -22.04 12.06
C GLY A 203 7.55 -23.55 12.12
N ASN A 204 7.99 -24.10 13.25
CA ASN A 204 8.35 -25.50 13.46
C ASN A 204 9.25 -26.06 12.32
N VAL A 205 10.22 -25.26 11.87
CA VAL A 205 11.09 -25.59 10.72
C VAL A 205 12.55 -25.28 11.02
N GLU A 206 13.46 -26.06 10.44
CA GLU A 206 14.88 -25.76 10.41
C GLU A 206 15.17 -24.67 9.37
N ALA A 207 15.15 -23.41 9.83
CA ALA A 207 15.41 -22.26 8.98
C ALA A 207 16.90 -22.04 8.76
N GLN A 208 17.30 -21.77 7.52
CA GLN A 208 18.64 -21.28 7.16
C GLN A 208 18.73 -19.75 7.25
N GLN A 209 17.62 -19.08 6.96
CA GLN A 209 17.49 -17.63 7.05
C GLN A 209 16.06 -17.27 7.44
N ALA A 210 15.92 -16.23 8.25
CA ALA A 210 14.64 -15.61 8.56
C ALA A 210 14.78 -14.09 8.44
N THR A 211 13.81 -13.44 7.79
CA THR A 211 13.85 -12.00 7.51
C THR A 211 12.47 -11.41 7.75
N VAL A 212 12.38 -10.30 8.49
CA VAL A 212 11.16 -9.51 8.62
C VAL A 212 10.87 -8.82 7.30
N THR A 213 9.68 -9.01 6.75
CA THR A 213 9.27 -8.45 5.45
C THR A 213 8.10 -7.46 5.55
N ALA A 214 7.41 -7.42 6.69
CA ALA A 214 6.42 -6.41 7.01
C ALA A 214 6.32 -6.27 8.52
N LEU A 215 6.06 -5.06 9.01
CA LEU A 215 5.90 -4.72 10.41
C LEU A 215 4.71 -3.79 10.56
N ASP A 216 3.84 -4.08 11.52
CA ASP A 216 2.69 -3.28 11.86
C ASP A 216 2.45 -3.29 13.40
N ARG A 217 1.47 -2.53 13.86
CA ARG A 217 1.15 -2.41 15.30
C ARG A 217 0.79 -3.72 16.01
N LEU A 218 0.41 -4.76 15.25
CA LEU A 218 -0.04 -6.05 15.79
C LEU A 218 1.03 -7.14 15.72
N GLY A 219 2.12 -6.92 14.96
CA GLY A 219 3.17 -7.92 14.78
C GLY A 219 3.97 -7.73 13.52
N PHE A 220 4.62 -8.80 13.06
CA PHE A 220 5.45 -8.76 11.86
C PHE A 220 5.36 -10.06 11.06
N HIS A 221 5.63 -9.94 9.76
CA HIS A 221 5.75 -11.08 8.86
C HIS A 221 7.21 -11.51 8.73
N LEU A 222 7.44 -12.83 8.82
CA LEU A 222 8.72 -13.46 8.56
C LEU A 222 8.70 -14.15 7.20
N ARG A 223 9.74 -13.95 6.41
CA ARG A 223 10.12 -14.82 5.29
C ARG A 223 11.17 -15.79 5.83
N ILE A 224 10.88 -17.08 5.74
CA ILE A 224 11.70 -18.17 6.25
C ILE A 224 12.21 -18.98 5.08
N THR A 225 13.53 -19.11 4.96
CA THR A 225 14.19 -19.94 3.93
C THR A 225 14.68 -21.23 4.57
N THR A 226 14.25 -22.35 4.01
CA THR A 226 14.69 -23.72 4.36
C THR A 226 15.34 -24.37 3.13
N PRO A 227 16.05 -25.51 3.25
CA PRO A 227 16.57 -26.22 2.09
C PRO A 227 15.47 -26.55 1.08
N GLY A 228 15.47 -25.85 -0.07
CA GLY A 228 14.55 -26.08 -1.20
C GLY A 228 13.14 -25.48 -1.07
N ARG A 229 12.84 -24.71 0.01
CA ARG A 229 11.52 -24.10 0.20
C ARG A 229 11.63 -22.72 0.86
N MET A 230 10.80 -21.78 0.39
CA MET A 230 10.56 -20.52 1.05
C MET A 230 9.12 -20.49 1.56
N GLN A 231 8.91 -20.04 2.79
CA GLN A 231 7.58 -19.92 3.39
C GLN A 231 7.47 -18.62 4.17
N GLY A 232 6.24 -18.10 4.30
CA GLY A 232 5.90 -16.98 5.15
C GLY A 232 5.34 -17.44 6.48
N GLY A 233 5.50 -16.61 7.50
CA GLY A 233 4.86 -16.78 8.81
C GLY A 233 4.57 -15.41 9.41
N ARG A 234 3.57 -15.32 10.30
CA ARG A 234 3.28 -14.11 11.06
C ARG A 234 3.53 -14.37 12.54
N VAL A 235 4.18 -13.40 13.20
CA VAL A 235 4.39 -13.39 14.65
C VAL A 235 3.63 -12.18 15.20
N ALA A 236 2.66 -12.43 16.08
CA ALA A 236 1.92 -11.35 16.74
C ALA A 236 2.69 -10.83 17.95
N PHE A 237 2.53 -9.54 18.22
CA PHE A 237 2.87 -8.97 19.52
C PHE A 237 1.86 -9.42 20.58
N THR A 238 2.28 -9.46 21.83
CA THR A 238 1.38 -9.80 22.96
C THR A 238 0.30 -8.75 23.20
N SER A 239 0.55 -7.51 22.74
CA SER A 239 -0.40 -6.41 22.73
C SER A 239 -0.08 -5.45 21.59
N PRO A 240 -1.09 -4.72 21.05
CA PRO A 240 -0.84 -3.72 20.01
C PRO A 240 0.15 -2.65 20.48
N VAL A 241 1.11 -2.28 19.63
CA VAL A 241 2.09 -1.23 19.88
C VAL A 241 1.73 0.06 19.15
N ARG A 242 2.16 1.22 19.69
CA ARG A 242 1.87 2.55 19.15
C ARG A 242 3.10 3.26 18.59
N ASN A 243 4.29 2.78 18.94
CA ASN A 243 5.58 3.35 18.54
C ASN A 243 6.69 2.31 18.68
N ALA A 244 7.87 2.58 18.12
CA ALA A 244 9.02 1.69 18.16
C ALA A 244 9.45 1.29 19.57
N SER A 245 9.38 2.21 20.56
CA SER A 245 9.83 1.94 21.92
C SER A 245 8.98 0.90 22.67
N GLU A 246 7.78 0.61 22.19
CA GLU A 246 6.90 -0.41 22.78
C GLU A 246 7.19 -1.81 22.23
N ILE A 247 7.84 -1.93 21.07
CA ILE A 247 8.15 -3.24 20.43
C ILE A 247 8.99 -4.11 21.37
N GLY A 248 10.02 -3.54 22.02
CA GLY A 248 10.89 -4.27 22.93
C GLY A 248 10.19 -4.78 24.21
N ARG A 249 9.00 -4.29 24.54
CA ARG A 249 8.18 -4.73 25.67
C ARG A 249 7.09 -5.71 25.28
N ALA A 250 6.82 -5.86 23.99
CA ALA A 250 5.76 -6.71 23.44
C ALA A 250 6.21 -8.17 23.22
N HIS A 251 7.42 -8.53 23.64
CA HIS A 251 8.07 -9.80 23.32
C HIS A 251 8.22 -10.78 24.50
N VAL A 252 7.51 -10.61 25.57
CA VAL A 252 7.64 -11.55 26.70
C VAL A 252 6.37 -12.33 26.90
#